data_04acf77399643855837f6c5436954b66
#
_entry.id   04acf77399643855837f6c5436954b66
#
_cell.length_a   1.000
_cell.length_b   1.000
_cell.length_c   1.000
_cell.angle_alpha   90.00
_cell.angle_beta   90.00
_cell.angle_gamma   90.00
#
_symmetry.space_group_name_H-M   'P 1'
#
loop_
_entity.id
_entity.type
_entity.pdbx_description
1 polymer ?
#
loop_
_entity_poly.entity_id
_entity_poly.type
_entity_poly.pdbx_seq_one_letter_code
_entity_poly.pdbx_strand_id
1 'polypeptide(L)' 'MNNQYSAVMKKDGDWWIGWIEKVPGVNCQERTREGLVESLRMTLKEALDFC' A
#
# COMPACT_ATOMS: atom_id res chain seq x y z
N MET A 1 19.14 9.09 6.60
CA MET A 1 18.85 8.11 5.55
C MET A 1 17.40 8.18 5.14
N ASN A 2 17.18 8.26 3.85
CA ASN A 2 15.81 8.35 3.35
C ASN A 2 15.30 6.97 2.99
N ASN A 3 14.32 6.51 3.75
CA ASN A 3 13.61 5.30 3.42
C ASN A 3 12.35 5.71 2.69
N GLN A 4 12.48 5.80 1.37
CA GLN A 4 11.36 6.18 0.55
C GLN A 4 10.81 4.94 -0.15
N TYR A 5 9.52 4.80 -0.07
CA TYR A 5 8.81 3.71 -0.72
C TYR A 5 7.80 4.29 -1.68
N SER A 6 7.69 3.66 -2.83
CA SER A 6 6.73 4.09 -3.84
C SER A 6 5.51 3.21 -3.79
N ALA A 7 4.36 3.83 -3.75
CA ALA A 7 3.10 3.12 -3.78
C ALA A 7 2.53 3.22 -5.20
N VAL A 8 2.09 2.09 -5.72
CA VAL A 8 1.38 2.04 -6.98
C VAL A 8 -0.09 1.82 -6.66
N MET A 9 -0.94 2.70 -7.15
CA MET A 9 -2.37 2.60 -6.92
C MET A 9 -3.10 2.72 -8.25
N LYS A 10 -4.09 1.89 -8.44
CA LYS A 10 -4.92 1.98 -9.64
C LYS A 10 -6.34 1.58 -9.33
N LYS A 11 -7.25 2.04 -10.17
CA LYS A 11 -8.64 1.71 -10.02
C LYS A 11 -8.99 0.54 -10.94
N ASP A 12 -9.68 -0.44 -10.37
CA ASP A 12 -10.11 -1.62 -11.09
C ASP A 12 -11.60 -1.83 -10.80
N GLY A 13 -12.45 -1.38 -11.71
CA GLY A 13 -13.88 -1.41 -11.48
C GLY A 13 -14.26 -0.53 -10.31
N ASP A 14 -14.90 -1.11 -9.30
CA ASP A 14 -15.32 -0.39 -8.11
C ASP A 14 -14.27 -0.42 -7.00
N TRP A 15 -13.11 -0.98 -7.29
CA TRP A 15 -12.08 -1.17 -6.27
C TRP A 15 -10.85 -0.35 -6.61
N TRP A 16 -10.21 0.14 -5.56
CA TRP A 16 -8.89 0.70 -5.65
C TRP A 16 -7.91 -0.34 -5.15
N ILE A 17 -6.93 -0.70 -5.97
CA ILE A 17 -5.93 -1.68 -5.59
C ILE A 17 -4.57 -1.02 -5.60
N GLY A 18 -3.70 -1.50 -4.72
CA GLY A 18 -2.39 -0.91 -4.63
C GLY A 18 -1.38 -1.81 -3.95
N TRP A 19 -0.13 -1.47 -4.16
CA TRP A 19 0.97 -2.20 -3.55
C TRP A 19 2.16 -1.26 -3.38
N ILE A 20 3.12 -1.69 -2.59
CA ILE A 20 4.35 -0.94 -2.39
C ILE A 20 5.45 -1.61 -3.19
N GLU A 21 6.10 -0.84 -4.05
CA GLU A 21 7.23 -1.36 -4.82
C GLU A 21 8.36 -1.75 -3.89
N LYS A 22 9.03 -2.85 -4.19
CA LYS A 22 10.18 -3.35 -3.46
C LYS A 22 9.87 -3.89 -2.07
N VAL A 23 8.58 -3.95 -1.71
CA VAL A 23 8.17 -4.56 -0.44
C VAL A 23 7.16 -5.65 -0.77
N PRO A 24 7.62 -6.88 -0.98
CA PRO A 24 6.73 -7.98 -1.34
C PRO A 24 5.69 -8.23 -0.25
N GLY A 25 4.49 -8.56 -0.67
CA GLY A 25 3.43 -8.91 0.26
C GLY A 25 2.60 -7.74 0.75
N VAL A 26 2.96 -6.51 0.39
CA VAL A 26 2.15 -5.35 0.77
C VAL A 26 1.21 -5.03 -0.37
N ASN A 27 0.02 -5.60 -0.30
CA ASN A 27 -1.06 -5.41 -1.27
C ASN A 27 -2.32 -5.04 -0.54
N CYS A 28 -3.05 -4.06 -1.04
CA CYS A 28 -4.29 -3.64 -0.41
C CYS A 28 -5.36 -3.40 -1.46
N GLN A 29 -6.60 -3.48 -1.02
CA GLN A 29 -7.77 -3.29 -1.87
C GLN A 29 -8.82 -2.59 -1.04
N GLU A 30 -9.28 -1.43 -1.52
CA GLU A 30 -10.25 -0.63 -0.79
C GLU A 30 -11.24 -0.01 -1.77
N ARG A 31 -12.34 0.48 -1.25
CA ARG A 31 -13.38 1.10 -2.07
C ARG A 31 -13.05 2.54 -2.44
N THR A 32 -12.19 3.20 -1.70
CA THR A 32 -11.82 4.58 -1.95
C THR A 32 -10.31 4.71 -2.04
N ARG A 33 -9.87 5.75 -2.73
CA ARG A 33 -8.45 6.04 -2.83
C ARG A 33 -7.86 6.38 -1.47
N GLU A 34 -8.59 7.16 -0.70
CA GLU A 34 -8.15 7.55 0.65
C GLU A 34 -8.01 6.33 1.56
N GLY A 35 -8.98 5.41 1.46
CA GLY A 35 -8.90 4.17 2.22
C GLY A 35 -7.72 3.33 1.81
N LEU A 36 -7.40 3.31 0.52
CA LEU A 36 -6.25 2.56 0.03
C LEU A 36 -4.95 3.13 0.56
N VAL A 37 -4.80 4.46 0.54
CA VAL A 37 -3.60 5.11 1.06
C VAL A 37 -3.40 4.75 2.53
N GLU A 38 -4.47 4.81 3.30
CA GLU A 38 -4.42 4.46 4.72
C GLU A 38 -4.01 3.01 4.93
N SER A 39 -4.64 2.10 4.18
CA SER A 39 -4.35 0.67 4.28
C SER A 39 -2.90 0.35 3.91
N LEU A 40 -2.42 0.96 2.83
CA LEU A 40 -1.03 0.74 2.41
C LEU A 40 -0.06 1.24 3.46
N ARG A 41 -0.35 2.39 4.04
CA ARG A 41 0.50 2.96 5.07
C ARG A 41 0.59 2.05 6.30
N MET A 42 -0.55 1.56 6.75
CA MET A 42 -0.61 0.68 7.91
C MET A 42 0.07 -0.65 7.62
N THR A 43 -0.19 -1.23 6.46
CA THR A 43 0.38 -2.52 6.10
C THR A 43 1.90 -2.42 5.94
N LEU A 44 2.36 -1.34 5.35
CA LEU A 44 3.80 -1.12 5.21
C LEU A 44 4.48 -1.00 6.56
N LYS A 45 3.85 -0.27 7.47
CA LYS A 45 4.39 -0.11 8.81
C LYS A 45 4.51 -1.46 9.51
N GLU A 46 3.49 -2.30 9.39
CA GLU A 46 3.52 -3.63 9.98
C GLU A 46 4.62 -4.50 9.37
N ALA A 47 4.74 -4.43 8.04
CA ALA A 47 5.77 -5.21 7.35
C ALA A 47 7.18 -4.81 7.79
N LEU A 48 7.40 -3.52 8.00
CA LEU A 48 8.70 -3.03 8.43
C LEU A 48 8.98 -3.35 9.89
N ASP A 49 7.94 -3.42 10.70
CA ASP A 49 8.09 -3.73 12.13
C ASP A 49 8.50 -5.19 12.35
N PHE A 50 8.28 -6.05 11.37
CA PHE A 50 8.65 -7.45 11.46
C PHE A 50 10.10 -7.72 11.11
N CYS A 51 10.79 -6.75 10.62
CA CYS A 51 12.19 -6.92 10.20
C CYS A 51 13.20 -6.63 11.29
#